data_a04adeb19ec087c20ac0d6a889885bac
#
_entry.id   a04adeb19ec087c20ac0d6a889885bac
#
_cell.length_a   1.000
_cell.length_b   1.000
_cell.length_c   1.000
_cell.angle_alpha   90.00
_cell.angle_beta   90.00
_cell.angle_gamma   90.00
#
_symmetry.space_group_name_H-M   'P 1'
#
loop_
_entity.id
_entity.type
_entity.pdbx_description
1 polymer ?
#
loop_
_entity_poly.entity_id
_entity_poly.type
_entity_poly.pdbx_seq_one_letter_code
_entity_poly.pdbx_strand_id
1 'polypeptide(L)'
;MEEGAEEGEETAEVDEAGETSPPADWRDYELVDTRTGETFRVSDFKGKPVLLETFAVWCPTCLKQQQEVKKMVAEGGKGVIHISLDVDPNEDEEIVRNHMESNGFKWYSAVAPPEMTPDLIDEFGITVVNAPAAPVILVCEDQSARLLEQRGVKPVALLEEEIEKGC
;
A
#
# COMPACT_ATOMS: atom_id res chain seq x y z
N MET A 1 -1.34 41.59 -13.13
CA MET A 1 -1.21 41.09 -13.10
C MET A 1 -1.04 40.28 -12.83
N GLU A 2 -1.34 40.14 -12.86
CA GLU A 2 -1.23 39.38 -12.88
C GLU A 2 -1.11 38.54 -12.55
N GLU A 3 -1.32 38.53 -12.65
CA GLU A 3 -1.28 37.62 -12.55
C GLU A 3 -1.22 36.76 -12.31
N GLY A 4 -1.26 37.07 -12.64
CA GLY A 4 -1.31 36.09 -12.68
C GLY A 4 -1.29 35.09 -12.31
N ALA A 5 -1.38 35.27 -12.52
CA ALA A 5 -1.46 34.37 -12.41
C ALA A 5 -1.51 33.45 -12.04
N GLU A 6 -1.57 33.48 -12.20
CA GLU A 6 -1.69 32.71 -12.13
C GLU A 6 -1.67 31.75 -11.85
N GLU A 7 -1.73 31.86 -12.01
CA GLU A 7 -1.87 31.03 -11.95
C GLU A 7 -1.97 30.09 -11.73
N GLY A 8 -1.93 30.28 -12.02
CA GLY A 8 -2.22 29.42 -12.06
C GLY A 8 -2.35 28.52 -11.70
N GLU A 9 -2.41 28.41 -11.77
CA GLU A 9 -2.62 27.62 -11.60
C GLU A 9 -2.81 26.75 -11.39
N GLU A 10 -2.84 26.65 -11.55
CA GLU A 10 -3.13 25.82 -11.46
C GLU A 10 -3.46 25.05 -11.13
N THR A 11 -3.46 25.03 -11.39
CA THR A 11 -3.84 24.37 -10.90
C THR A 11 -4.50 23.73 -10.48
N ALA A 12 -4.68 24.33 -11.03
CA ALA A 12 -5.52 23.68 -10.59
C ALA A 12 -6.30 22.79 -9.94
N GLU A 13 -6.31 21.85 -9.83
CA GLU A 13 -6.99 20.90 -9.03
C GLU A 13 -6.92 21.21 -7.55
N VAL A 14 -6.51 22.35 -7.20
CA VAL A 14 -6.49 22.79 -5.81
C VAL A 14 -7.87 23.30 -5.48
N ASP A 15 -8.48 22.77 -4.42
CA ASP A 15 -9.78 23.26 -4.02
C ASP A 15 -9.66 24.56 -3.25
N GLU A 16 -10.79 25.06 -2.79
CA GLU A 16 -10.79 26.37 -2.18
C GLU A 16 -10.04 26.43 -0.87
N ALA A 17 -9.76 25.29 -0.23
CA ALA A 17 -8.95 25.26 0.97
C ALA A 17 -7.47 25.10 0.68
N GLY A 18 -7.09 25.04 -0.58
CA GLY A 18 -5.71 24.82 -0.97
C GLY A 18 -5.31 23.36 -1.00
N GLU A 19 -6.23 22.48 -0.76
CA GLU A 19 -5.97 21.04 -0.77
C GLU A 19 -6.28 20.47 -2.15
N THR A 20 -5.49 19.51 -2.56
CA THR A 20 -5.79 18.81 -3.80
C THR A 20 -6.95 17.85 -3.59
N SER A 21 -7.73 17.65 -4.64
CA SER A 21 -8.79 16.67 -4.62
C SER A 21 -8.20 15.26 -4.54
N PRO A 22 -8.91 14.31 -3.91
CA PRO A 22 -8.43 12.93 -3.89
C PRO A 22 -8.34 12.37 -5.32
N PRO A 23 -7.38 11.48 -5.58
CA PRO A 23 -7.31 10.82 -6.89
C PRO A 23 -8.59 10.02 -7.17
N ALA A 24 -8.88 9.82 -8.45
CA ALA A 24 -10.01 9.00 -8.85
C ALA A 24 -9.74 7.52 -8.62
N ASP A 25 -8.47 7.13 -8.58
CA ASP A 25 -8.06 5.73 -8.48
C ASP A 25 -7.17 5.57 -7.26
N TRP A 26 -7.41 4.51 -6.47
CA TRP A 26 -6.66 4.29 -5.24
C TRP A 26 -5.16 4.08 -5.51
N ARG A 27 -4.80 3.65 -6.72
CA ARG A 27 -3.40 3.43 -7.08
C ARG A 27 -2.61 4.72 -7.21
N ASP A 28 -3.31 5.84 -7.32
CA ASP A 28 -2.67 7.13 -7.57
C ASP A 28 -2.51 7.99 -6.32
N TYR A 29 -2.91 7.48 -5.16
CA TYR A 29 -2.68 8.21 -3.91
C TYR A 29 -1.19 8.32 -3.65
N GLU A 30 -0.76 9.50 -3.27
CA GLU A 30 0.63 9.72 -2.88
C GLU A 30 0.83 9.17 -1.47
N LEU A 31 1.78 8.26 -1.34
CA LEU A 31 2.11 7.62 -0.08
C LEU A 31 3.51 8.04 0.33
N VAL A 32 3.76 8.09 1.63
CA VAL A 32 5.08 8.41 2.16
C VAL A 32 5.69 7.12 2.70
N ASP A 33 6.83 6.73 2.14
CA ASP A 33 7.56 5.56 2.65
C ASP A 33 8.11 5.91 4.02
N THR A 34 7.61 5.21 5.05
CA THR A 34 8.02 5.55 6.42
C THR A 34 9.51 5.33 6.65
N ARG A 35 10.13 4.47 5.85
CA ARG A 35 11.54 4.14 6.01
C ARG A 35 12.45 5.26 5.48
N THR A 36 12.09 5.88 4.37
CA THR A 36 12.96 6.85 3.70
C THR A 36 12.41 8.27 3.71
N GLY A 37 11.10 8.43 3.93
CA GLY A 37 10.45 9.74 3.80
C GLY A 37 10.11 10.12 2.38
N GLU A 38 10.44 9.28 1.40
CA GLU A 38 10.15 9.57 0.00
C GLU A 38 8.72 9.22 -0.34
N THR A 39 8.15 9.94 -1.28
CA THR A 39 6.79 9.68 -1.73
C THR A 39 6.80 8.68 -2.88
N PHE A 40 5.71 7.91 -2.99
CA PHE A 40 5.53 6.96 -4.08
C PHE A 40 4.04 6.71 -4.26
N ARG A 41 3.69 6.09 -5.38
CA ARG A 41 2.33 5.67 -5.67
C ARG A 41 2.38 4.22 -6.13
N VAL A 42 1.30 3.49 -5.89
CA VAL A 42 1.21 2.12 -6.41
C VAL A 42 1.36 2.14 -7.93
N SER A 43 0.80 3.17 -8.59
CA SER A 43 0.88 3.29 -10.05
C SER A 43 2.29 3.51 -10.57
N ASP A 44 3.23 3.89 -9.70
CA ASP A 44 4.64 4.03 -10.11
C ASP A 44 5.27 2.70 -10.49
N PHE A 45 4.69 1.59 -10.07
CA PHE A 45 5.29 0.27 -10.26
C PHE A 45 4.68 -0.49 -11.42
N LYS A 46 4.04 0.20 -12.35
CA LYS A 46 3.54 -0.42 -13.57
C LYS A 46 4.67 -1.20 -14.24
N GLY A 47 4.37 -2.41 -14.67
CA GLY A 47 5.37 -3.28 -15.26
C GLY A 47 5.97 -4.27 -14.27
N LYS A 48 5.63 -4.15 -12.98
CA LYS A 48 6.10 -5.07 -11.96
C LYS A 48 4.93 -5.52 -11.10
N PRO A 49 4.94 -6.79 -10.66
CA PRO A 49 3.90 -7.20 -9.71
C PRO A 49 4.14 -6.57 -8.35
N VAL A 50 3.06 -6.22 -7.68
CA VAL A 50 3.09 -5.63 -6.35
C VAL A 50 2.26 -6.50 -5.41
N LEU A 51 2.83 -6.84 -4.26
CA LEU A 51 2.06 -7.39 -3.16
C LEU A 51 1.87 -6.29 -2.15
N LEU A 52 0.63 -5.86 -2.00
CA LEU A 52 0.27 -4.82 -1.06
C LEU A 52 -0.55 -5.46 0.06
N GLU A 53 0.01 -5.45 1.26
CA GLU A 53 -0.72 -5.97 2.41
C GLU A 53 -1.23 -4.81 3.24
N THR A 54 -2.50 -4.88 3.61
CA THR A 54 -3.06 -3.95 4.58
C THR A 54 -2.84 -4.54 5.97
N PHE A 55 -2.51 -3.68 6.94
CA PHE A 55 -2.14 -4.20 8.25
C PHE A 55 -2.35 -3.15 9.34
N ALA A 56 -2.19 -3.59 10.57
CA ALA A 56 -2.07 -2.72 11.74
C ALA A 56 -0.91 -3.25 12.58
N VAL A 57 -0.20 -2.34 13.24
CA VAL A 57 0.98 -2.71 14.01
C VAL A 57 0.62 -3.64 15.16
N TRP A 58 -0.57 -3.45 15.78
CA TRP A 58 -1.01 -4.30 16.89
C TRP A 58 -1.41 -5.71 16.48
N CYS A 59 -1.50 -6.00 15.21
CA CYS A 59 -2.12 -7.22 14.70
C CYS A 59 -1.10 -8.37 14.61
N PRO A 60 -1.23 -9.43 15.43
CA PRO A 60 -0.26 -10.55 15.39
C PRO A 60 -0.27 -11.31 14.07
N THR A 61 -1.44 -11.48 13.46
CA THR A 61 -1.55 -12.17 12.17
C THR A 61 -0.83 -11.38 11.09
N CYS A 62 -0.93 -10.05 11.15
CA CYS A 62 -0.24 -9.19 10.20
C CYS A 62 1.27 -9.34 10.33
N LEU A 63 1.77 -9.40 11.57
CA LEU A 63 3.19 -9.58 11.81
C LEU A 63 3.67 -10.89 11.19
N LYS A 64 2.92 -11.96 11.38
CA LYS A 64 3.27 -13.25 10.80
C LYS A 64 3.27 -13.19 9.27
N GLN A 65 2.31 -12.48 8.69
CA GLN A 65 2.28 -12.30 7.24
C GLN A 65 3.52 -11.54 6.76
N GLN A 66 3.91 -10.50 7.50
CA GLN A 66 5.09 -9.73 7.14
C GLN A 66 6.36 -10.56 7.28
N GLN A 67 6.39 -11.50 8.21
CA GLN A 67 7.53 -12.40 8.33
C GLN A 67 7.64 -13.33 7.13
N GLU A 68 6.52 -13.73 6.54
CA GLU A 68 6.56 -14.49 5.28
C GLU A 68 7.10 -13.64 4.13
N VAL A 69 6.67 -12.38 4.06
CA VAL A 69 7.20 -11.45 3.06
C VAL A 69 8.70 -11.26 3.24
N LYS A 70 9.14 -11.18 4.50
CA LYS A 70 10.57 -11.05 4.77
C LYS A 70 11.37 -12.21 4.20
N LYS A 71 10.81 -13.43 4.29
CA LYS A 71 11.46 -14.60 3.68
C LYS A 71 11.56 -14.46 2.17
N MET A 72 10.47 -13.99 1.53
CA MET A 72 10.49 -13.78 0.08
C MET A 72 11.56 -12.77 -0.33
N VAL A 73 11.65 -11.67 0.41
CA VAL A 73 12.63 -10.63 0.11
C VAL A 73 14.04 -11.18 0.25
N ALA A 74 14.28 -11.99 1.30
CA ALA A 74 15.60 -12.58 1.53
C ALA A 74 15.99 -13.56 0.42
N GLU A 75 15.00 -14.18 -0.23
CA GLU A 75 15.27 -15.13 -1.32
C GLU A 75 15.44 -14.45 -2.67
N GLY A 76 15.47 -13.10 -2.68
CA GLY A 76 15.75 -12.36 -3.89
C GLY A 76 14.57 -11.66 -4.53
N GLY A 77 13.35 -11.93 -4.05
CA GLY A 77 12.16 -11.15 -4.40
C GLY A 77 11.68 -11.21 -5.84
N LYS A 78 12.47 -11.69 -6.76
CA LYS A 78 12.10 -11.94 -8.16
C LYS A 78 11.39 -10.75 -8.84
N GLY A 79 11.81 -9.53 -8.51
CA GLY A 79 11.22 -8.34 -9.12
C GLY A 79 9.88 -7.93 -8.57
N VAL A 80 9.44 -8.55 -7.49
CA VAL A 80 8.17 -8.19 -6.85
C VAL A 80 8.38 -6.99 -5.94
N ILE A 81 7.46 -6.03 -6.02
CA ILE A 81 7.44 -4.89 -5.11
C ILE A 81 6.55 -5.25 -3.92
N HIS A 82 7.02 -4.98 -2.72
CA HIS A 82 6.24 -5.22 -1.50
C HIS A 82 5.88 -3.90 -0.86
N ILE A 83 4.62 -3.75 -0.45
CA ILE A 83 4.13 -2.56 0.23
C ILE A 83 3.31 -3.01 1.43
N SER A 84 3.65 -2.50 2.61
CA SER A 84 2.84 -2.68 3.81
C SER A 84 2.10 -1.38 4.05
N LEU A 85 0.78 -1.41 3.99
CA LEU A 85 -0.07 -0.24 4.09
C LEU A 85 -0.88 -0.32 5.39
N ASP A 86 -0.58 0.59 6.32
CA ASP A 86 -1.25 0.63 7.61
C ASP A 86 -2.62 1.28 7.44
N VAL A 87 -3.66 0.56 7.82
CA VAL A 87 -5.04 1.03 7.67
C VAL A 87 -5.69 1.38 9.01
N ASP A 88 -4.93 1.37 10.09
CA ASP A 88 -5.47 1.75 11.41
C ASP A 88 -5.39 3.27 11.56
N PRO A 89 -6.54 3.95 11.69
CA PRO A 89 -6.53 5.42 11.78
C PRO A 89 -5.86 5.97 13.05
N ASN A 90 -5.57 5.11 14.01
CA ASN A 90 -4.92 5.53 15.26
C ASN A 90 -3.40 5.36 15.21
N GLU A 91 -2.85 4.88 14.10
CA GLU A 91 -1.41 4.69 13.95
C GLU A 91 -0.85 5.72 12.97
N ASP A 92 0.41 6.08 13.17
CA ASP A 92 1.05 7.12 12.37
C ASP A 92 2.37 6.62 11.79
N GLU A 93 3.05 7.50 11.05
CA GLU A 93 4.27 7.13 10.35
C GLU A 93 5.37 6.67 11.30
N GLU A 94 5.46 7.30 12.47
CA GLU A 94 6.50 6.93 13.43
C GLU A 94 6.26 5.52 13.97
N ILE A 95 5.01 5.22 14.28
CA ILE A 95 4.63 3.89 14.79
C ILE A 95 4.96 2.83 13.74
N VAL A 96 4.62 3.09 12.49
CA VAL A 96 4.89 2.14 11.39
C VAL A 96 6.39 2.00 11.17
N ARG A 97 7.12 3.12 11.16
CA ARG A 97 8.57 3.06 10.95
C ARG A 97 9.24 2.21 12.04
N ASN A 98 8.85 2.44 13.29
CA ASN A 98 9.42 1.68 14.40
C ASN A 98 9.10 0.20 14.28
N HIS A 99 7.90 -0.13 13.86
CA HIS A 99 7.50 -1.50 13.64
C HIS A 99 8.36 -2.17 12.57
N MET A 100 8.54 -1.49 11.44
CA MET A 100 9.33 -2.05 10.35
C MET A 100 10.79 -2.22 10.78
N GLU A 101 11.36 -1.22 11.46
CA GLU A 101 12.75 -1.28 11.87
C GLU A 101 12.98 -2.36 12.92
N SER A 102 12.08 -2.47 13.89
CA SER A 102 12.23 -3.46 14.96
C SER A 102 12.22 -4.88 14.44
N ASN A 103 11.54 -5.12 13.34
CA ASN A 103 11.39 -6.46 12.78
C ASN A 103 12.30 -6.72 11.58
N GLY A 104 13.09 -5.71 11.18
CA GLY A 104 13.98 -5.85 10.03
C GLY A 104 13.25 -5.97 8.72
N PHE A 105 12.09 -5.33 8.61
CA PHE A 105 11.31 -5.31 7.39
C PHE A 105 11.80 -4.15 6.51
N LYS A 106 12.33 -4.46 5.33
CA LYS A 106 13.05 -3.46 4.52
C LYS A 106 12.40 -3.31 3.15
N TRP A 107 11.13 -2.98 3.12
CA TRP A 107 10.41 -2.69 1.90
C TRP A 107 9.51 -1.49 2.15
N TYR A 108 8.73 -1.10 1.14
CA TYR A 108 7.87 0.07 1.23
C TYR A 108 6.83 -0.11 2.34
N SER A 109 6.61 0.94 3.10
CA SER A 109 5.57 0.96 4.11
C SER A 109 4.99 2.36 4.19
N ALA A 110 3.70 2.46 4.44
CA ALA A 110 3.04 3.76 4.46
C ALA A 110 1.80 3.68 5.34
N VAL A 111 1.32 4.86 5.76
CA VAL A 111 0.03 4.99 6.42
C VAL A 111 -0.98 5.39 5.35
N ALA A 112 -2.09 4.67 5.28
CA ALA A 112 -3.10 4.96 4.26
C ALA A 112 -3.71 6.34 4.51
N PRO A 113 -3.76 7.19 3.49
CA PRO A 113 -4.53 8.42 3.62
C PRO A 113 -5.99 8.11 3.92
N PRO A 114 -6.67 8.97 4.69
CA PRO A 114 -8.05 8.66 5.08
C PRO A 114 -8.99 8.39 3.91
N GLU A 115 -8.79 9.07 2.79
CA GLU A 115 -9.67 8.90 1.63
C GLU A 115 -9.39 7.62 0.86
N MET A 116 -8.20 7.07 1.01
CA MET A 116 -7.81 5.87 0.26
C MET A 116 -8.52 4.63 0.79
N THR A 117 -8.73 4.56 2.10
CA THR A 117 -9.33 3.39 2.72
C THR A 117 -10.74 3.09 2.20
N PRO A 118 -11.65 4.09 2.11
CA PRO A 118 -12.96 3.81 1.51
C PRO A 118 -12.87 3.34 0.07
N ASP A 119 -11.91 3.85 -0.70
CA ASP A 119 -11.76 3.41 -2.09
C ASP A 119 -11.35 1.94 -2.16
N LEU A 120 -10.48 1.51 -1.25
CA LEU A 120 -10.09 0.11 -1.18
C LEU A 120 -11.28 -0.78 -0.80
N ILE A 121 -12.10 -0.31 0.14
CA ILE A 121 -13.29 -1.06 0.55
C ILE A 121 -14.26 -1.18 -0.63
N ASP A 122 -14.43 -0.09 -1.38
CA ASP A 122 -15.34 -0.10 -2.53
C ASP A 122 -14.90 -1.13 -3.57
N GLU A 123 -13.61 -1.28 -3.79
CA GLU A 123 -13.13 -2.19 -4.82
C GLU A 123 -13.03 -3.64 -4.31
N PHE A 124 -12.59 -3.84 -3.08
CA PHE A 124 -12.22 -5.18 -2.60
C PHE A 124 -13.13 -5.70 -1.49
N GLY A 125 -14.00 -4.87 -0.96
CA GLY A 125 -14.88 -5.26 0.15
C GLY A 125 -14.26 -4.94 1.50
N ILE A 126 -15.09 -5.02 2.54
CA ILE A 126 -14.70 -4.61 3.89
C ILE A 126 -13.55 -5.44 4.46
N THR A 127 -13.37 -6.67 3.97
CA THR A 127 -12.30 -7.53 4.45
C THR A 127 -10.94 -6.89 4.26
N VAL A 128 -10.79 -6.01 3.27
CA VAL A 128 -9.50 -5.39 2.97
C VAL A 128 -8.97 -4.55 4.13
N VAL A 129 -9.85 -4.11 5.05
CA VAL A 129 -9.41 -3.36 6.23
C VAL A 129 -9.54 -4.19 7.50
N ASN A 130 -9.85 -5.47 7.38
CA ASN A 130 -9.90 -6.37 8.54
C ASN A 130 -8.51 -6.94 8.77
N ALA A 131 -7.68 -6.22 9.53
CA ALA A 131 -6.28 -6.55 9.71
C ALA A 131 -6.05 -8.03 10.10
N PRO A 132 -6.80 -8.60 11.07
CA PRO A 132 -6.56 -10.00 11.45
C PRO A 132 -6.75 -11.02 10.33
N ALA A 133 -7.42 -10.66 9.25
CA ALA A 133 -7.51 -11.54 8.08
C ALA A 133 -6.23 -11.53 7.24
N ALA A 134 -5.29 -10.63 7.57
CA ALA A 134 -4.02 -10.47 6.85
C ALA A 134 -4.25 -10.29 5.36
N PRO A 135 -5.03 -9.26 4.95
CA PRO A 135 -5.37 -9.11 3.53
C PRO A 135 -4.14 -8.81 2.69
N VAL A 136 -4.07 -9.42 1.52
CA VAL A 136 -3.00 -9.15 0.55
C VAL A 136 -3.66 -8.89 -0.80
N ILE A 137 -3.34 -7.75 -1.39
CA ILE A 137 -3.77 -7.39 -2.73
C ILE A 137 -2.60 -7.66 -3.68
N LEU A 138 -2.88 -8.42 -4.73
CA LEU A 138 -1.91 -8.60 -5.82
C LEU A 138 -2.23 -7.58 -6.90
N VAL A 139 -1.26 -6.72 -7.18
CA VAL A 139 -1.36 -5.77 -8.30
C VAL A 139 -0.46 -6.31 -9.39
N CYS A 140 -1.05 -6.61 -10.54
CA CYS A 140 -0.31 -7.21 -11.64
C CYS A 140 0.43 -6.16 -12.45
N GLU A 141 1.21 -6.61 -13.41
CA GLU A 141 2.10 -5.73 -14.17
C GLU A 141 1.34 -4.65 -14.94
N ASP A 142 0.11 -4.96 -15.34
CA ASP A 142 -0.74 -4.00 -16.05
C ASP A 142 -1.59 -3.16 -15.10
N GLN A 143 -1.34 -3.28 -13.79
CA GLN A 143 -2.05 -2.55 -12.72
C GLN A 143 -3.43 -3.08 -12.43
N SER A 144 -3.88 -4.15 -13.08
CA SER A 144 -5.07 -4.84 -12.62
C SER A 144 -4.76 -5.46 -11.24
N ALA A 145 -5.80 -5.60 -10.40
CA ALA A 145 -5.57 -5.99 -9.02
C ALA A 145 -6.66 -6.91 -8.53
N ARG A 146 -6.30 -7.78 -7.61
CA ARG A 146 -7.29 -8.64 -6.94
C ARG A 146 -6.86 -8.90 -5.51
N LEU A 147 -7.84 -9.03 -4.64
CA LEU A 147 -7.60 -9.41 -3.25
C LEU A 147 -7.46 -10.94 -3.21
N LEU A 148 -6.39 -11.44 -2.59
CA LEU A 148 -6.22 -12.88 -2.47
C LEU A 148 -7.33 -13.45 -1.59
N GLU A 149 -7.87 -14.59 -2.00
CA GLU A 149 -9.07 -15.14 -1.35
C GLU A 149 -8.78 -15.78 -0.01
N GLN A 150 -7.55 -16.24 0.19
CA GLN A 150 -7.20 -16.93 1.43
C GLN A 150 -7.18 -15.94 2.58
N ARG A 151 -7.78 -16.34 3.69
CA ARG A 151 -7.76 -15.55 4.91
C ARG A 151 -6.65 -16.06 5.80
N GLY A 152 -6.12 -15.16 6.64
CA GLY A 152 -5.02 -15.53 7.51
C GLY A 152 -3.69 -15.48 6.80
N VAL A 153 -2.65 -15.98 7.45
CA VAL A 153 -1.30 -15.90 6.95
C VAL A 153 -1.14 -16.73 5.68
N LYS A 154 -0.59 -16.10 4.64
CA LYS A 154 -0.31 -16.75 3.36
C LYS A 154 1.18 -17.03 3.29
N PRO A 155 1.59 -18.31 3.26
CA PRO A 155 3.03 -18.62 3.23
C PRO A 155 3.64 -18.25 1.87
N VAL A 156 4.98 -18.20 1.87
CA VAL A 156 5.73 -17.81 0.67
C VAL A 156 5.30 -18.59 -0.57
N ALA A 157 5.16 -19.93 -0.42
CA ALA A 157 4.82 -20.75 -1.59
C ALA A 157 3.47 -20.36 -2.18
N LEU A 158 2.50 -20.01 -1.32
CA LEU A 158 1.20 -19.58 -1.81
C LEU A 158 1.30 -18.21 -2.48
N LEU A 159 2.05 -17.29 -1.88
CA LEU A 159 2.22 -15.97 -2.49
C LEU A 159 2.86 -16.08 -3.87
N GLU A 160 3.88 -16.93 -3.99
CA GLU A 160 4.55 -17.14 -5.28
C GLU A 160 3.61 -17.74 -6.30
N GLU A 161 2.79 -18.71 -5.87
CA GLU A 161 1.81 -19.33 -6.75
C GLU A 161 0.80 -18.31 -7.26
N GLU A 162 0.31 -17.44 -6.37
CA GLU A 162 -0.67 -16.43 -6.76
C GLU A 162 -0.07 -15.41 -7.72
N ILE A 163 1.19 -15.03 -7.51
CA ILE A 163 1.88 -14.13 -8.44
C ILE A 163 1.98 -14.77 -9.82
N GLU A 164 2.29 -16.06 -9.89
CA GLU A 164 2.37 -16.77 -11.17
C GLU A 164 1.03 -16.84 -11.88
N LYS A 165 -0.05 -17.01 -11.12
CA LYS A 165 -1.38 -17.01 -11.71
C LYS A 165 -1.71 -15.66 -12.35
N GLY A 166 -1.23 -14.58 -11.71
CA GLY A 166 -1.51 -13.23 -12.18
C GLY A 166 -2.94 -12.83 -11.92
N CYS A 167 -3.36 -11.86 -12.66
CA CYS A 167 -4.70 -11.32 -12.57
C CYS A 167 -5.53 -11.74 -13.76
#